data_cd5564341c02348a049f5053fe9bbc9f
#
_entry.id   cd5564341c02348a049f5053fe9bbc9f
#
_cell.length_a   1.000
_cell.length_b   1.000
_cell.length_c   1.000
_cell.angle_alpha   90.00
_cell.angle_beta   90.00
_cell.angle_gamma   90.00
#
_symmetry.space_group_name_H-M   'P 1'
#
loop_
_entity.id
_entity.type
_entity.pdbx_description
1 polymer ?
#
loop_
_entity_poly.entity_id
_entity_poly.type
_entity_poly.pdbx_seq_one_letter_code
_entity_poly.pdbx_strand_id
1 'polypeptide(L)'
;WELEFAGGSRRRIEASNAQAAATVANAEDAKVQLTAQVASTYVNLREAQFRAEQFEAQISLQEEILALTYQRYQRGALPLFPVGTANAELEVLKSQLAEAEADIAVLSDALAILTGQVPGSFDAALTPAPSIPMPPEQVAIGDPASLVARRPDIRAAERSLAASTARIGVAEAARFPKLSFTGILGLGGSSLDDVVDVGDFSALAIPRLQWNFLDFARVD
;
A
#
# COMPACT_ATOMS: atom_id res chain seq x y z
N TRP A 1 -16.74 -30.12 -21.69
CA TRP A 1 -15.45 -29.91 -22.37
C TRP A 1 -15.70 -29.11 -23.66
N GLU A 2 -14.84 -28.06 -23.92
CA GLU A 2 -14.97 -27.21 -25.10
C GLU A 2 -13.72 -27.33 -25.97
N LEU A 3 -13.94 -27.47 -27.28
CA LEU A 3 -12.91 -27.48 -28.30
C LEU A 3 -13.00 -26.19 -29.10
N GLU A 4 -12.06 -25.29 -28.86
CA GLU A 4 -11.96 -24.00 -29.58
C GLU A 4 -10.84 -24.12 -30.64
N PHE A 5 -11.23 -24.00 -31.91
CA PHE A 5 -10.27 -24.12 -33.02
C PHE A 5 -9.45 -22.83 -33.23
N ALA A 6 -9.93 -21.69 -32.75
CA ALA A 6 -9.30 -20.38 -32.90
C ALA A 6 -8.38 -19.98 -31.74
N GLY A 7 -8.14 -20.88 -30.79
CA GLY A 7 -7.21 -20.64 -29.69
C GLY A 7 -7.70 -19.68 -28.58
N GLY A 8 -9.01 -19.43 -28.49
CA GLY A 8 -9.62 -18.54 -27.50
C GLY A 8 -9.28 -18.94 -26.05
N SER A 9 -9.32 -20.24 -25.74
CA SER A 9 -8.92 -20.78 -24.42
C SER A 9 -7.46 -20.48 -24.09
N ARG A 10 -6.56 -20.61 -25.06
CA ARG A 10 -5.13 -20.29 -24.86
C ARG A 10 -4.94 -18.80 -24.58
N ARG A 11 -5.64 -17.92 -25.31
CA ARG A 11 -5.61 -16.48 -25.09
C ARG A 11 -6.23 -16.10 -23.75
N ARG A 12 -7.25 -16.82 -23.29
CA ARG A 12 -7.84 -16.62 -21.96
C ARG A 12 -6.87 -16.95 -20.84
N ILE A 13 -6.13 -18.06 -20.98
CA ILE A 13 -5.06 -18.46 -20.03
C ILE A 13 -3.95 -17.41 -20.03
N GLU A 14 -3.51 -16.95 -21.20
CA GLU A 14 -2.51 -15.89 -21.34
C GLU A 14 -2.96 -14.59 -20.64
N ALA A 15 -4.21 -14.15 -20.85
CA ALA A 15 -4.79 -12.99 -20.19
C ALA A 15 -4.82 -13.15 -18.67
N SER A 16 -5.21 -14.33 -18.18
CA SER A 16 -5.26 -14.62 -16.73
C SER A 16 -3.88 -14.65 -16.11
N ASN A 17 -2.89 -15.25 -16.78
CA ASN A 17 -1.51 -15.29 -16.31
C ASN A 17 -0.89 -13.88 -16.29
N ALA A 18 -1.13 -13.07 -17.31
CA ALA A 18 -0.67 -11.69 -17.35
C ALA A 18 -1.33 -10.84 -16.24
N GLN A 19 -2.63 -11.04 -15.98
CA GLN A 19 -3.33 -10.37 -14.88
C GLN A 19 -2.79 -10.78 -13.51
N ALA A 20 -2.50 -12.06 -13.31
CA ALA A 20 -1.87 -12.54 -12.07
C ALA A 20 -0.47 -11.91 -11.88
N ALA A 21 0.32 -11.84 -12.94
CA ALA A 21 1.63 -11.18 -12.90
C ALA A 21 1.52 -9.68 -12.60
N ALA A 22 0.49 -8.98 -13.11
CA ALA A 22 0.21 -7.59 -12.77
C ALA A 22 -0.12 -7.43 -11.28
N THR A 23 -0.92 -8.34 -10.71
CA THR A 23 -1.25 -8.33 -9.28
C THR A 23 -0.02 -8.52 -8.39
N VAL A 24 0.89 -9.41 -8.77
CA VAL A 24 2.17 -9.60 -8.06
C VAL A 24 3.02 -8.32 -8.11
N ALA A 25 3.12 -7.68 -9.28
CA ALA A 25 3.86 -6.41 -9.42
C ALA A 25 3.22 -5.27 -8.60
N ASN A 26 1.89 -5.19 -8.54
CA ASN A 26 1.19 -4.24 -7.66
C ASN A 26 1.48 -4.49 -6.17
N ALA A 27 1.60 -5.74 -5.75
CA ALA A 27 1.98 -6.06 -4.37
C ALA A 27 3.44 -5.65 -4.05
N GLU A 28 4.34 -5.75 -5.03
CA GLU A 28 5.71 -5.24 -4.91
C GLU A 28 5.73 -3.70 -4.82
N ASP A 29 4.91 -3.03 -5.62
CA ASP A 29 4.76 -1.57 -5.57
C ASP A 29 4.22 -1.09 -4.23
N ALA A 30 3.19 -1.74 -3.71
CA ALA A 30 2.64 -1.44 -2.38
C ALA A 30 3.69 -1.60 -1.27
N LYS A 31 4.60 -2.59 -1.36
CA LYS A 31 5.71 -2.73 -0.41
C LYS A 31 6.71 -1.58 -0.51
N VAL A 32 7.05 -1.14 -1.72
CA VAL A 32 7.95 0.01 -1.92
C VAL A 32 7.33 1.28 -1.32
N GLN A 33 6.06 1.54 -1.61
CA GLN A 33 5.33 2.69 -1.07
C GLN A 33 5.25 2.65 0.46
N LEU A 34 4.90 1.48 1.03
CA LEU A 34 4.84 1.31 2.49
C LEU A 34 6.21 1.55 3.13
N THR A 35 7.28 1.00 2.56
CA THR A 35 8.65 1.21 3.07
C THR A 35 9.05 2.68 3.05
N ALA A 36 8.73 3.39 1.96
CA ALA A 36 8.98 4.82 1.84
C ALA A 36 8.17 5.63 2.87
N GLN A 37 6.91 5.26 3.11
CA GLN A 37 6.06 5.90 4.12
C GLN A 37 6.58 5.68 5.54
N VAL A 38 6.99 4.45 5.89
CA VAL A 38 7.62 4.16 7.19
C VAL A 38 8.89 4.99 7.38
N ALA A 39 9.76 5.03 6.37
CA ALA A 39 11.00 5.82 6.44
C ALA A 39 10.72 7.32 6.62
N SER A 40 9.79 7.88 5.85
CA SER A 40 9.39 9.28 5.95
C SER A 40 8.79 9.61 7.31
N THR A 41 7.87 8.77 7.81
CA THR A 41 7.26 8.96 9.13
C THR A 41 8.29 8.87 10.26
N TYR A 42 9.27 7.96 10.13
CA TYR A 42 10.38 7.84 11.07
C TYR A 42 11.26 9.09 11.10
N VAL A 43 11.62 9.65 9.95
CA VAL A 43 12.40 10.88 9.86
C VAL A 43 11.64 12.06 10.47
N ASN A 44 10.35 12.19 10.17
CA ASN A 44 9.49 13.21 10.75
C ASN A 44 9.38 13.08 12.28
N LEU A 45 9.30 11.85 12.79
CA LEU A 45 9.32 11.62 14.24
C LEU A 45 10.64 12.09 14.87
N ARG A 46 11.78 11.77 14.25
CA ARG A 46 13.09 12.22 14.76
C ARG A 46 13.24 13.74 14.70
N GLU A 47 12.68 14.38 13.69
CA GLU A 47 12.65 15.84 13.60
C GLU A 47 11.76 16.45 14.68
N ALA A 48 10.57 15.90 14.96
CA ALA A 48 9.69 16.36 16.03
C ALA A 48 10.34 16.21 17.42
N GLN A 49 11.02 15.08 17.67
CA GLN A 49 11.76 14.87 18.91
C GLN A 49 12.92 15.87 19.08
N PHE A 50 13.65 16.15 18.00
CA PHE A 50 14.70 17.16 18.02
C PHE A 50 14.15 18.56 18.29
N ARG A 51 13.00 18.92 17.69
CA ARG A 51 12.31 20.20 17.99
C ARG A 51 11.90 20.32 19.45
N ALA A 52 11.35 19.23 20.02
CA ALA A 52 10.97 19.23 21.44
C ALA A 52 12.18 19.47 22.35
N GLU A 53 13.31 18.81 22.10
CA GLU A 53 14.56 19.03 22.83
C GLU A 53 15.04 20.49 22.72
N GLN A 54 14.92 21.10 21.53
CA GLN A 54 15.28 22.51 21.33
C GLN A 54 14.33 23.46 22.10
N PHE A 55 13.03 23.15 22.15
CA PHE A 55 12.08 23.95 22.93
C PHE A 55 12.35 23.82 24.43
N GLU A 56 12.68 22.63 24.97
CA GLU A 56 13.07 22.46 26.37
C GLU A 56 14.29 23.32 26.72
N ALA A 57 15.32 23.30 25.88
CA ALA A 57 16.50 24.13 26.08
C ALA A 57 16.19 25.64 26.04
N GLN A 58 15.31 26.07 25.11
CA GLN A 58 14.86 27.46 25.01
C GLN A 58 14.01 27.89 26.21
N ILE A 59 13.14 27.01 26.70
CA ILE A 59 12.32 27.27 27.92
C ILE A 59 13.25 27.48 29.12
N SER A 60 14.25 26.63 29.34
CA SER A 60 15.22 26.77 30.41
C SER A 60 15.93 28.13 30.36
N LEU A 61 16.39 28.55 29.19
CA LEU A 61 17.03 29.86 29.00
C LEU A 61 16.04 31.02 29.23
N GLN A 62 14.81 30.90 28.77
CA GLN A 62 13.78 31.94 28.92
C GLN A 62 13.36 32.07 30.42
N GLU A 63 13.34 30.99 31.17
CA GLU A 63 13.11 31.01 32.63
C GLU A 63 14.21 31.78 33.34
N GLU A 64 15.47 31.61 32.97
CA GLU A 64 16.58 32.38 33.50
C GLU A 64 16.44 33.88 33.18
N ILE A 65 16.07 34.22 31.92
CA ILE A 65 15.83 35.59 31.47
C ILE A 65 14.70 36.22 32.29
N LEU A 66 13.60 35.49 32.48
CA LEU A 66 12.47 35.96 33.29
C LEU A 66 12.89 36.22 34.73
N ALA A 67 13.63 35.30 35.35
CA ALA A 67 14.11 35.45 36.71
C ALA A 67 15.03 36.67 36.89
N LEU A 68 15.98 36.89 35.99
CA LEU A 68 16.87 38.05 35.97
C LEU A 68 16.10 39.38 35.75
N THR A 69 15.15 39.35 34.84
CA THR A 69 14.29 40.55 34.53
C THR A 69 13.42 40.92 35.73
N TYR A 70 12.86 39.91 36.42
CA TYR A 70 12.08 40.07 37.65
C TYR A 70 12.93 40.63 38.80
N GLN A 71 14.17 40.14 38.99
CA GLN A 71 15.10 40.71 40.01
C GLN A 71 15.45 42.16 39.73
N ARG A 72 15.64 42.60 38.49
CA ARG A 72 15.89 43.97 38.12
C ARG A 72 14.66 44.87 38.38
N TYR A 73 13.47 44.34 38.10
CA TYR A 73 12.21 45.03 38.45
C TYR A 73 12.10 45.25 39.98
N GLN A 74 12.33 44.23 40.78
CA GLN A 74 12.30 44.33 42.26
C GLN A 74 13.28 45.34 42.82
N ARG A 75 14.42 45.54 42.15
CA ARG A 75 15.43 46.54 42.53
C ARG A 75 15.10 47.94 41.97
N GLY A 76 13.96 48.15 41.33
CA GLY A 76 13.56 49.41 40.71
C GLY A 76 14.34 49.80 39.44
N ALA A 77 15.15 48.90 38.87
CA ALA A 77 15.96 49.13 37.69
C ALA A 77 15.20 49.01 36.37
N LEU A 78 14.01 48.35 36.37
CA LEU A 78 13.17 48.16 35.22
C LEU A 78 11.68 48.39 35.58
N PRO A 79 10.83 48.84 34.64
CA PRO A 79 9.37 48.86 34.82
C PRO A 79 8.81 47.40 34.71
N LEU A 80 7.52 47.24 35.06
CA LEU A 80 6.87 45.91 35.02
C LEU A 80 6.69 45.33 33.63
N PHE A 81 6.57 46.19 32.60
CA PHE A 81 6.27 45.76 31.21
C PHE A 81 7.23 44.70 30.65
N PRO A 82 8.57 44.83 30.77
CA PRO A 82 9.52 43.76 30.32
C PRO A 82 9.33 42.39 31.00
N VAL A 83 8.88 42.37 32.24
CA VAL A 83 8.57 41.13 32.97
C VAL A 83 7.36 40.45 32.33
N GLY A 84 6.32 41.22 32.01
CA GLY A 84 5.15 40.69 31.30
C GLY A 84 5.49 40.13 29.92
N THR A 85 6.36 40.80 29.17
CA THR A 85 6.82 40.34 27.85
C THR A 85 7.61 39.03 27.97
N ALA A 86 8.60 38.96 28.89
CA ALA A 86 9.40 37.76 29.07
C ALA A 86 8.53 36.56 29.53
N ASN A 87 7.52 36.81 30.38
CA ASN A 87 6.60 35.74 30.78
C ASN A 87 5.69 35.30 29.58
N ALA A 88 5.22 36.20 28.75
CA ALA A 88 4.42 35.85 27.57
C ALA A 88 5.22 35.03 26.57
N GLU A 89 6.51 35.34 26.35
CA GLU A 89 7.43 34.58 25.51
C GLU A 89 7.66 33.16 26.07
N LEU A 90 7.79 33.02 27.40
CA LEU A 90 7.89 31.71 28.05
C LEU A 90 6.65 30.84 27.81
N GLU A 91 5.47 31.40 27.94
CA GLU A 91 4.21 30.67 27.71
C GLU A 91 4.03 30.26 26.23
N VAL A 92 4.50 31.08 25.30
CA VAL A 92 4.54 30.71 23.86
C VAL A 92 5.46 29.50 23.64
N LEU A 93 6.66 29.49 24.22
CA LEU A 93 7.59 28.37 24.10
C LEU A 93 7.02 27.06 24.71
N LYS A 94 6.34 27.16 25.85
CA LYS A 94 5.67 26.00 26.47
C LYS A 94 4.53 25.48 25.59
N SER A 95 3.78 26.35 24.93
CA SER A 95 2.76 25.94 23.97
C SER A 95 3.35 25.21 22.76
N GLN A 96 4.48 25.70 22.25
CA GLN A 96 5.19 25.04 21.12
C GLN A 96 5.77 23.68 21.51
N LEU A 97 6.26 23.54 22.77
CA LEU A 97 6.69 22.24 23.27
C LEU A 97 5.52 21.24 23.33
N ALA A 98 4.39 21.65 23.89
CA ALA A 98 3.20 20.80 23.98
C ALA A 98 2.69 20.36 22.57
N GLU A 99 2.78 21.24 21.56
CA GLU A 99 2.47 20.89 20.18
C GLU A 99 3.46 19.86 19.62
N ALA A 100 4.76 20.05 19.86
CA ALA A 100 5.78 19.10 19.42
C ALA A 100 5.64 17.72 20.09
N GLU A 101 5.29 17.67 21.39
CA GLU A 101 4.99 16.43 22.11
C GLU A 101 3.75 15.71 21.54
N ALA A 102 2.71 16.45 21.15
CA ALA A 102 1.54 15.89 20.48
C ALA A 102 1.90 15.31 19.11
N ASP A 103 2.72 16.01 18.32
CA ASP A 103 3.23 15.51 17.03
C ASP A 103 4.02 14.21 17.22
N ILE A 104 4.86 14.11 18.24
CA ILE A 104 5.63 12.89 18.56
C ILE A 104 4.69 11.71 18.83
N ALA A 105 3.64 11.91 19.62
CA ALA A 105 2.65 10.86 19.92
C ALA A 105 1.94 10.39 18.64
N VAL A 106 1.46 11.32 17.81
CA VAL A 106 0.79 11.01 16.55
C VAL A 106 1.70 10.25 15.58
N LEU A 107 2.96 10.68 15.45
CA LEU A 107 3.92 10.04 14.54
C LEU A 107 4.38 8.66 15.05
N SER A 108 4.49 8.48 16.37
CA SER A 108 4.77 7.19 17.01
C SER A 108 3.64 6.19 16.74
N ASP A 109 2.39 6.60 16.91
CA ASP A 109 1.22 5.79 16.63
C ASP A 109 1.08 5.47 15.14
N ALA A 110 1.37 6.44 14.27
CA ALA A 110 1.39 6.22 12.83
C ALA A 110 2.42 5.15 12.43
N LEU A 111 3.62 5.16 13.02
CA LEU A 111 4.63 4.11 12.80
C LEU A 111 4.15 2.75 13.28
N ALA A 112 3.49 2.67 14.43
CA ALA A 112 2.92 1.43 14.93
C ALA A 112 1.90 0.85 13.94
N ILE A 113 0.97 1.67 13.44
CA ILE A 113 -0.02 1.26 12.45
C ILE A 113 0.63 0.79 11.14
N LEU A 114 1.59 1.55 10.60
CA LEU A 114 2.30 1.21 9.35
C LEU A 114 3.08 -0.11 9.44
N THR A 115 3.51 -0.50 10.64
CA THR A 115 4.23 -1.76 10.90
C THR A 115 3.33 -2.88 11.43
N GLY A 116 2.02 -2.65 11.50
CA GLY A 116 1.04 -3.62 11.97
C GLY A 116 1.08 -3.85 13.48
N GLN A 117 1.60 -2.89 14.23
CA GLN A 117 1.65 -2.93 15.70
C GLN A 117 0.51 -2.13 16.32
N VAL A 118 0.27 -2.35 17.60
CA VAL A 118 -0.72 -1.59 18.37
C VAL A 118 -0.14 -0.20 18.69
N PRO A 119 -0.93 0.90 18.60
CA PRO A 119 -0.52 2.21 19.09
C PRO A 119 0.07 2.16 20.51
N GLY A 120 1.12 2.94 20.76
CA GLY A 120 1.87 2.94 22.04
C GLY A 120 2.96 1.86 22.14
N SER A 121 3.03 0.89 21.22
CA SER A 121 4.03 -0.21 21.30
C SER A 121 5.48 0.23 21.10
N PHE A 122 5.69 1.38 20.48
CA PHE A 122 7.03 1.92 20.19
C PHE A 122 7.49 3.01 21.14
N ASP A 123 6.68 3.48 22.08
CA ASP A 123 7.01 4.60 22.98
C ASP A 123 8.33 4.40 23.71
N ALA A 124 8.54 3.21 24.27
CA ALA A 124 9.79 2.88 24.96
C ALA A 124 10.99 2.65 24.03
N ALA A 125 10.76 2.14 22.81
CA ALA A 125 11.81 1.80 21.86
C ALA A 125 12.34 3.02 21.10
N LEU A 126 11.49 4.05 20.93
CA LEU A 126 11.81 5.28 20.20
C LEU A 126 12.28 6.43 21.10
N THR A 127 12.25 6.22 22.42
CA THR A 127 12.81 7.09 23.46
C THR A 127 14.08 6.42 24.02
N PRO A 128 15.27 6.99 24.07
CA PRO A 128 15.64 8.37 23.75
C PRO A 128 15.85 8.61 22.25
N ALA A 129 15.78 9.89 21.86
CA ALA A 129 15.94 10.30 20.48
C ALA A 129 17.40 10.18 20.01
N PRO A 130 17.75 9.25 19.13
CA PRO A 130 19.01 9.36 18.40
C PRO A 130 18.92 10.53 17.40
N SER A 131 20.07 10.99 16.94
CA SER A 131 20.18 12.04 15.92
C SER A 131 19.34 11.73 14.67
N ILE A 132 18.90 12.77 13.97
CA ILE A 132 18.21 12.62 12.68
C ILE A 132 19.09 11.78 11.75
N PRO A 133 18.53 10.70 11.12
CA PRO A 133 19.34 9.84 10.27
C PRO A 133 19.83 10.62 9.04
N MET A 134 21.13 10.59 8.84
CA MET A 134 21.75 11.22 7.64
C MET A 134 21.78 10.22 6.49
N PRO A 135 21.41 10.64 5.27
CA PRO A 135 21.52 9.79 4.10
C PRO A 135 23.01 9.48 3.80
N PRO A 136 23.30 8.33 3.17
CA PRO A 136 24.65 8.03 2.72
C PRO A 136 25.11 9.07 1.68
N GLU A 137 26.38 9.46 1.72
CA GLU A 137 26.94 10.47 0.80
C GLU A 137 26.81 10.08 -0.67
N GLN A 138 26.80 8.79 -0.97
CA GLN A 138 26.66 8.26 -2.33
C GLN A 138 25.66 7.11 -2.36
N VAL A 139 24.69 7.22 -3.26
CA VAL A 139 23.75 6.15 -3.59
C VAL A 139 24.09 5.66 -4.99
N ALA A 140 24.45 4.38 -5.14
CA ALA A 140 24.70 3.77 -6.44
C ALA A 140 23.36 3.60 -7.20
N ILE A 141 23.06 4.57 -8.05
CA ILE A 141 21.75 4.64 -8.74
C ILE A 141 21.71 3.69 -9.96
N GLY A 142 22.85 3.35 -10.56
CA GLY A 142 22.93 2.55 -11.78
C GLY A 142 22.49 3.31 -13.03
N ASP A 143 22.24 2.59 -14.12
CA ASP A 143 21.78 3.16 -15.38
C ASP A 143 20.30 3.57 -15.31
N PRO A 144 19.91 4.77 -15.79
CA PRO A 144 18.52 5.25 -15.76
C PRO A 144 17.51 4.30 -16.42
N ALA A 145 17.87 3.65 -17.52
CA ALA A 145 16.99 2.70 -18.20
C ALA A 145 16.71 1.47 -17.33
N SER A 146 17.73 0.99 -16.60
CA SER A 146 17.56 -0.13 -15.66
C SER A 146 16.68 0.22 -14.46
N LEU A 147 16.68 1.47 -14.02
CA LEU A 147 15.82 1.94 -12.94
C LEU A 147 14.34 1.90 -13.37
N VAL A 148 14.02 2.39 -14.57
CA VAL A 148 12.67 2.34 -15.12
C VAL A 148 12.18 0.89 -15.24
N ALA A 149 13.02 -0.01 -15.77
CA ALA A 149 12.66 -1.42 -15.94
C ALA A 149 12.44 -2.18 -14.60
N ARG A 150 13.04 -1.69 -13.50
CA ARG A 150 12.88 -2.30 -12.16
C ARG A 150 11.64 -1.80 -11.42
N ARG A 151 11.02 -0.71 -11.85
CA ARG A 151 9.86 -0.13 -11.18
C ARG A 151 8.67 -1.09 -11.23
N PRO A 152 8.10 -1.46 -10.06
CA PRO A 152 7.00 -2.41 -10.03
C PRO A 152 5.69 -1.85 -10.62
N ASP A 153 5.43 -0.55 -10.50
CA ASP A 153 4.27 0.11 -11.11
C ASP A 153 4.29 0.03 -12.65
N ILE A 154 5.46 0.22 -13.27
CA ILE A 154 5.64 0.07 -14.72
C ILE A 154 5.44 -1.40 -15.13
N ARG A 155 6.03 -2.35 -14.41
CA ARG A 155 5.84 -3.79 -14.65
C ARG A 155 4.37 -4.19 -14.52
N ALA A 156 3.63 -3.65 -13.56
CA ALA A 156 2.20 -3.88 -13.39
C ALA A 156 1.40 -3.36 -14.60
N ALA A 157 1.70 -2.15 -15.09
CA ALA A 157 1.07 -1.57 -16.27
C ALA A 157 1.37 -2.39 -17.55
N GLU A 158 2.61 -2.84 -17.75
CA GLU A 158 2.99 -3.72 -18.87
C GLU A 158 2.25 -5.04 -18.84
N ARG A 159 2.11 -5.68 -17.66
CA ARG A 159 1.37 -6.93 -17.52
C ARG A 159 -0.13 -6.73 -17.75
N SER A 160 -0.70 -5.62 -17.31
CA SER A 160 -2.10 -5.25 -17.58
C SER A 160 -2.36 -5.01 -19.08
N LEU A 161 -1.42 -4.37 -19.77
CA LEU A 161 -1.47 -4.20 -21.22
C LEU A 161 -1.43 -5.56 -21.93
N ALA A 162 -0.53 -6.47 -21.53
CA ALA A 162 -0.45 -7.81 -22.08
C ALA A 162 -1.75 -8.59 -21.85
N ALA A 163 -2.38 -8.47 -20.68
CA ALA A 163 -3.67 -9.08 -20.38
C ALA A 163 -4.78 -8.54 -21.29
N SER A 164 -4.82 -7.24 -21.52
CA SER A 164 -5.81 -6.57 -22.40
C SER A 164 -5.61 -6.99 -23.86
N THR A 165 -4.36 -7.05 -24.32
CA THR A 165 -4.02 -7.53 -25.68
C THR A 165 -4.45 -9.00 -25.87
N ALA A 166 -4.23 -9.86 -24.89
CA ALA A 166 -4.68 -11.25 -24.94
C ALA A 166 -6.22 -11.36 -24.97
N ARG A 167 -6.95 -10.46 -24.29
CA ARG A 167 -8.43 -10.38 -24.35
C ARG A 167 -8.95 -10.02 -25.72
N ILE A 168 -8.24 -9.19 -26.48
CA ILE A 168 -8.57 -8.93 -27.90
C ILE A 168 -8.56 -10.25 -28.68
N GLY A 169 -7.52 -11.08 -28.50
CA GLY A 169 -7.46 -12.38 -29.13
C GLY A 169 -8.59 -13.35 -28.69
N VAL A 170 -9.10 -13.23 -27.46
CA VAL A 170 -10.29 -13.98 -27.00
C VAL A 170 -11.54 -13.51 -27.75
N ALA A 171 -11.71 -12.20 -27.96
CA ALA A 171 -12.83 -11.63 -28.70
C ALA A 171 -12.78 -12.04 -30.17
N GLU A 172 -11.62 -12.00 -30.79
CA GLU A 172 -11.43 -12.48 -32.17
C GLU A 172 -11.75 -13.97 -32.30
N ALA A 173 -11.33 -14.80 -31.36
CA ALA A 173 -11.64 -16.23 -31.36
C ALA A 173 -13.15 -16.51 -31.25
N ALA A 174 -13.95 -15.61 -30.69
CA ALA A 174 -15.39 -15.75 -30.57
C ALA A 174 -16.11 -15.67 -31.94
N ARG A 175 -15.46 -15.18 -32.99
CA ARG A 175 -15.98 -15.16 -34.37
C ARG A 175 -15.98 -16.55 -35.02
N PHE A 176 -15.26 -17.50 -34.46
CA PHE A 176 -15.12 -18.86 -35.00
C PHE A 176 -16.07 -19.86 -34.31
N PRO A 177 -16.45 -20.95 -34.99
CA PRO A 177 -17.30 -21.96 -34.39
C PRO A 177 -16.63 -22.64 -33.21
N LYS A 178 -17.44 -22.91 -32.16
CA LYS A 178 -17.03 -23.62 -30.94
C LYS A 178 -17.77 -24.96 -30.89
N LEU A 179 -17.04 -26.04 -30.55
CA LEU A 179 -17.61 -27.35 -30.36
C LEU A 179 -17.54 -27.69 -28.85
N SER A 180 -18.68 -27.85 -28.21
CA SER A 180 -18.77 -28.25 -26.80
C SER A 180 -19.31 -29.68 -26.70
N PHE A 181 -18.80 -30.43 -25.71
CA PHE A 181 -19.27 -31.76 -25.37
C PHE A 181 -19.79 -31.72 -23.93
N THR A 182 -21.04 -32.06 -23.75
CA THR A 182 -21.65 -32.24 -22.45
C THR A 182 -21.85 -33.72 -22.21
N GLY A 183 -21.19 -34.28 -21.18
CA GLY A 183 -21.37 -35.64 -20.73
C GLY A 183 -22.28 -35.67 -19.50
N ILE A 184 -23.27 -36.53 -19.51
CA ILE A 184 -24.11 -36.84 -18.35
C ILE A 184 -23.88 -38.32 -18.04
N LEU A 185 -23.42 -38.57 -16.82
CA LEU A 185 -23.28 -39.91 -16.26
C LEU A 185 -24.34 -40.06 -15.18
N GLY A 186 -25.15 -41.10 -15.31
CA GLY A 186 -26.20 -41.40 -14.35
C GLY A 186 -26.08 -42.85 -13.88
N LEU A 187 -26.24 -43.04 -12.59
CA LEU A 187 -26.53 -44.33 -11.98
C LEU A 187 -28.02 -44.22 -11.53
N GLY A 188 -28.86 -45.12 -12.00
CA GLY A 188 -30.25 -45.03 -11.70
C GLY A 188 -30.98 -46.37 -11.81
N GLY A 189 -31.73 -46.71 -10.80
CA GLY A 189 -32.66 -47.82 -10.74
C GLY A 189 -33.93 -47.41 -10.07
N SER A 190 -34.94 -48.28 -10.07
CA SER A 190 -36.23 -48.04 -9.47
C SER A 190 -36.24 -48.25 -7.94
N SER A 191 -35.14 -48.73 -7.37
CA SER A 191 -34.98 -49.00 -5.92
C SER A 191 -33.61 -48.55 -5.41
N LEU A 192 -33.46 -48.36 -4.08
CA LEU A 192 -32.19 -47.92 -3.48
C LEU A 192 -31.07 -48.98 -3.62
N ASP A 193 -31.42 -50.24 -3.84
CA ASP A 193 -30.44 -51.34 -4.05
C ASP A 193 -29.86 -51.31 -5.47
N ASP A 194 -30.58 -50.71 -6.43
CA ASP A 194 -30.17 -50.58 -7.83
C ASP A 194 -29.13 -49.48 -8.05
N VAL A 195 -28.94 -48.57 -7.09
CA VAL A 195 -28.01 -47.43 -7.17
C VAL A 195 -26.52 -47.88 -7.24
N VAL A 196 -26.23 -49.13 -6.86
CA VAL A 196 -24.88 -49.69 -6.83
C VAL A 196 -24.66 -50.74 -7.94
N ASP A 197 -25.69 -51.03 -8.77
CA ASP A 197 -25.57 -51.98 -9.86
C ASP A 197 -24.96 -51.34 -11.10
N VAL A 198 -23.80 -51.84 -11.52
CA VAL A 198 -23.06 -51.36 -12.71
C VAL A 198 -23.86 -51.60 -14.02
N GLY A 199 -24.89 -52.45 -13.97
CA GLY A 199 -25.79 -52.72 -15.09
C GLY A 199 -26.70 -51.53 -15.46
N ASP A 200 -26.98 -50.65 -14.53
CA ASP A 200 -27.83 -49.45 -14.72
C ASP A 200 -27.05 -48.18 -14.99
N PHE A 201 -25.81 -48.28 -15.40
CA PHE A 201 -24.99 -47.16 -15.78
C PHE A 201 -25.44 -46.58 -17.13
N SER A 202 -25.90 -45.35 -17.11
CA SER A 202 -26.25 -44.58 -18.31
C SER A 202 -25.22 -43.47 -18.57
N ALA A 203 -24.71 -43.43 -19.78
CA ALA A 203 -23.82 -42.39 -20.25
C ALA A 203 -24.41 -41.70 -21.48
N LEU A 204 -24.57 -40.43 -21.45
CA LEU A 204 -25.04 -39.59 -22.56
C LEU A 204 -23.98 -38.54 -22.91
N ALA A 205 -23.53 -38.50 -24.15
CA ALA A 205 -22.64 -37.47 -24.65
C ALA A 205 -23.34 -36.64 -25.72
N ILE A 206 -23.46 -35.35 -25.48
CA ILE A 206 -24.15 -34.43 -26.38
C ILE A 206 -23.12 -33.46 -26.98
N PRO A 207 -22.74 -33.58 -28.26
CA PRO A 207 -21.99 -32.58 -28.99
C PRO A 207 -22.88 -31.38 -29.32
N ARG A 208 -22.39 -30.15 -29.12
CA ARG A 208 -23.07 -28.92 -29.50
C ARG A 208 -22.10 -28.04 -30.28
N LEU A 209 -22.45 -27.69 -31.52
CA LEU A 209 -21.75 -26.69 -32.33
C LEU A 209 -22.45 -25.35 -32.17
N GLN A 210 -21.71 -24.34 -31.72
CA GLN A 210 -22.21 -22.97 -31.64
C GLN A 210 -21.34 -22.05 -32.48
N TRP A 211 -22.00 -21.29 -33.37
CA TRP A 211 -21.34 -20.32 -34.23
C TRP A 211 -22.21 -19.08 -34.44
N ASN A 212 -21.70 -17.92 -34.07
CA ASN A 212 -22.39 -16.65 -34.18
C ASN A 212 -22.00 -15.94 -35.48
N PHE A 213 -22.30 -16.57 -36.62
CA PHE A 213 -21.86 -16.07 -37.94
C PHE A 213 -22.65 -14.84 -38.48
N LEU A 214 -23.78 -14.47 -37.85
CA LEU A 214 -24.61 -13.32 -38.20
C LEU A 214 -24.41 -12.10 -37.29
N ASP A 215 -23.47 -12.13 -36.40
CA ASP A 215 -23.24 -11.08 -35.40
C ASP A 215 -22.28 -10.00 -35.97
N PHE A 216 -22.70 -9.34 -37.05
CA PHE A 216 -21.90 -8.43 -37.86
C PHE A 216 -21.49 -7.11 -37.19
N ALA A 217 -21.94 -6.78 -35.98
CA ALA A 217 -21.72 -5.48 -35.38
C ALA A 217 -21.47 -5.49 -33.84
N ARG A 218 -21.33 -6.66 -33.18
CA ARG A 218 -21.20 -6.76 -31.71
C ARG A 218 -19.80 -7.08 -31.18
N VAL A 219 -18.82 -7.16 -32.05
CA VAL A 219 -17.45 -7.57 -31.74
C VAL A 219 -16.43 -6.49 -32.17
N ASP A 220 -16.87 -5.23 -32.21
CA ASP A 220 -15.99 -4.06 -32.38
C ASP A 220 -15.62 -3.46 -31.03
#